data_438a9be5e84df2b90e611d302a9eb6a1
#
_entry.id   438a9be5e84df2b90e611d302a9eb6a1
#
_cell.length_a   1.000
_cell.length_b   1.000
_cell.length_c   1.000
_cell.angle_alpha   90.00
_cell.angle_beta   90.00
_cell.angle_gamma   90.00
#
_symmetry.space_group_name_H-M   'P 1'
#
loop_
_entity.id
_entity.type
_entity.pdbx_description
1 polymer ?
#
loop_
_entity_poly.entity_id
_entity_poly.type
_entity_poly.pdbx_seq_one_letter_code
_entity_poly.pdbx_strand_id
1 'polypeptide(L)' 'MRAILTETFADSLIAAPPEIQRLFGKQLAHLLRDLRHPSLRAKKYDETRWQARVDHGWRLYFRIEGECYILLDIVAHPK' A
#
# COMPACT_ATOMS: atom_id res chain seq x y z
N MET A 1 -9.90 11.22 -0.43
CA MET A 1 -9.80 9.78 -0.07
C MET A 1 -9.21 9.63 1.32
N ARG A 2 -9.64 8.61 2.03
CA ARG A 2 -9.10 8.26 3.35
C ARG A 2 -8.50 6.87 3.29
N ALA A 3 -7.58 6.58 4.20
CA ALA A 3 -6.99 5.25 4.31
C ALA A 3 -7.39 4.64 5.65
N ILE A 4 -7.78 3.38 5.61
CA ILE A 4 -8.11 2.60 6.80
C ILE A 4 -7.13 1.44 6.84
N LEU A 5 -6.38 1.31 7.93
CA LEU A 5 -5.43 0.24 8.13
C LEU A 5 -6.13 -0.93 8.82
N THR A 6 -6.12 -2.09 8.18
CA THR A 6 -6.60 -3.30 8.84
C THR A 6 -5.61 -3.74 9.91
N GLU A 7 -6.04 -4.59 10.81
CA GLU A 7 -5.16 -5.13 11.85
C GLU A 7 -3.99 -5.89 11.22
N THR A 8 -4.25 -6.71 10.21
CA THR A 8 -3.20 -7.42 9.49
C THR A 8 -2.17 -6.47 8.91
N PHE A 9 -2.65 -5.37 8.28
CA PHE A 9 -1.75 -4.37 7.72
C PHE A 9 -0.88 -3.74 8.79
N ALA A 10 -1.49 -3.32 9.90
CA ALA A 10 -0.77 -2.68 10.99
C ALA A 10 0.31 -3.60 11.56
N ASP A 11 0.00 -4.87 11.75
CA ASP A 11 0.96 -5.86 12.25
C ASP A 11 2.13 -6.03 11.27
N SER A 12 1.84 -6.14 9.98
CA SER A 12 2.87 -6.28 8.95
C SER A 12 3.75 -5.03 8.87
N LEU A 13 3.15 -3.86 9.00
CA LEU A 13 3.91 -2.60 8.96
C LEU A 13 4.86 -2.49 10.14
N ILE A 14 4.40 -2.84 11.34
CA ILE A 14 5.25 -2.81 12.54
C ILE A 14 6.43 -3.77 12.38
N ALA A 15 6.20 -4.92 11.75
CA ALA A 15 7.24 -5.92 11.53
C ALA A 15 8.19 -5.58 10.37
N ALA A 16 7.83 -4.60 9.54
CA ALA A 16 8.66 -4.22 8.39
C ALA A 16 9.90 -3.45 8.84
N PRO A 17 11.00 -3.48 8.05
CA PRO A 17 12.18 -2.67 8.34
C PRO A 17 11.83 -1.18 8.47
N PRO A 18 12.53 -0.42 9.33
CA PRO A 18 12.26 1.02 9.49
C PRO A 18 12.28 1.81 8.18
N GLU A 19 13.17 1.46 7.25
CA GLU A 19 13.24 2.11 5.95
C GLU A 19 11.94 1.91 5.15
N ILE A 20 11.36 0.72 5.24
CA ILE A 20 10.11 0.42 4.55
C ILE A 20 8.94 1.16 5.20
N GLN A 21 8.93 1.27 6.51
CA GLN A 21 7.92 2.06 7.23
C GLN A 21 7.96 3.51 6.76
N ARG A 22 9.16 4.08 6.62
CA ARG A 22 9.35 5.44 6.15
C ARG A 22 8.86 5.62 4.71
N LEU A 23 9.24 4.71 3.83
CA LEU A 23 8.84 4.75 2.42
C LEU A 23 7.33 4.55 2.27
N PHE A 24 6.73 3.70 3.09
CA PHE A 24 5.28 3.55 3.09
C PHE A 24 4.59 4.88 3.38
N GLY A 25 5.06 5.63 4.38
CA GLY A 25 4.48 6.94 4.69
C GLY A 25 4.48 7.88 3.49
N LYS A 26 5.59 7.90 2.74
CA LYS A 26 5.70 8.70 1.52
C LYS A 26 4.73 8.21 0.45
N GLN A 27 4.66 6.90 0.23
CA GLN A 27 3.76 6.32 -0.77
C GLN A 27 2.29 6.50 -0.40
N LEU A 28 1.96 6.42 0.88
CA LEU A 28 0.60 6.68 1.34
C LEU A 28 0.18 8.12 1.01
N ALA A 29 1.08 9.08 1.21
CA ALA A 29 0.78 10.47 0.85
C ALA A 29 0.46 10.61 -0.65
N HIS A 30 1.21 9.93 -1.51
CA HIS A 30 0.92 9.91 -2.95
C HIS A 30 -0.42 9.23 -3.23
N LEU A 31 -0.68 8.10 -2.61
CA LEU A 31 -1.92 7.35 -2.82
C LEU A 31 -3.15 8.20 -2.47
N LEU A 32 -3.08 8.91 -1.35
CA LEU A 32 -4.20 9.75 -0.91
C LEU A 32 -4.45 10.94 -1.83
N ARG A 33 -3.45 11.39 -2.57
CA ARG A 33 -3.56 12.51 -3.49
C ARG A 33 -3.93 12.06 -4.90
N ASP A 34 -3.33 10.99 -5.38
CA ASP A 34 -3.51 10.55 -6.75
C ASP A 34 -3.09 9.08 -6.91
N LEU A 35 -4.08 8.21 -7.06
CA LEU A 35 -3.85 6.78 -7.29
C LEU A 35 -2.95 6.53 -8.50
N ARG A 36 -2.92 7.46 -9.44
CA ARG A 36 -2.14 7.33 -10.68
C ARG A 36 -0.72 7.89 -10.57
N HIS A 37 -0.31 8.31 -9.36
CA HIS A 37 1.06 8.80 -9.19
C HIS A 37 2.06 7.76 -9.70
N PRO A 38 3.01 8.14 -10.56
CA PRO A 38 3.89 7.16 -11.23
C PRO A 38 4.69 6.27 -10.28
N SER A 39 5.12 6.80 -9.13
CA SER A 39 5.93 6.02 -8.20
C SER A 39 5.17 4.85 -7.57
N LEU A 40 3.84 4.91 -7.54
CA LEU A 40 3.01 3.85 -6.96
C LEU A 40 2.94 2.62 -7.87
N ARG A 41 2.95 2.84 -9.18
CA ARG A 41 2.68 1.79 -10.17
C ARG A 41 1.47 0.96 -9.78
N ALA A 42 0.42 1.65 -9.33
CA ALA A 42 -0.79 1.01 -8.84
C ALA A 42 -1.52 0.30 -9.97
N LYS A 43 -1.95 -0.92 -9.71
CA LYS A 43 -2.70 -1.71 -10.68
C LYS A 43 -3.58 -2.72 -9.95
N LYS A 44 -4.63 -3.17 -10.64
CA LYS A 44 -5.44 -4.25 -10.11
C LYS A 44 -4.61 -5.53 -10.01
N TYR A 45 -4.67 -6.17 -8.85
CA TYR A 45 -4.01 -7.44 -8.61
C TYR A 45 -4.96 -8.61 -8.89
N ASP A 46 -6.22 -8.46 -8.48
CA ASP A 46 -7.30 -9.40 -8.79
C ASP A 46 -8.63 -8.62 -8.78
N GLU A 47 -9.77 -9.33 -8.75
CA GLU A 47 -11.07 -8.68 -8.82
C GLU A 47 -11.37 -7.72 -7.68
N THR A 48 -10.79 -7.95 -6.50
CA THR A 48 -11.10 -7.16 -5.31
C THR A 48 -9.94 -6.35 -4.79
N ARG A 49 -8.72 -6.68 -5.18
CA ARG A 49 -7.52 -6.07 -4.62
C ARG A 49 -6.72 -5.31 -5.66
N TRP A 50 -6.08 -4.27 -5.17
CA TRP A 50 -5.09 -3.49 -5.89
C TRP A 50 -3.73 -3.69 -5.27
N GLN A 51 -2.69 -3.45 -6.06
CA GLN A 51 -1.30 -3.52 -5.63
C GLN A 51 -0.64 -2.19 -5.95
N ALA A 52 0.20 -1.72 -5.05
CA ALA A 52 1.04 -0.55 -5.30
C ALA A 52 2.46 -0.84 -4.80
N ARG A 53 3.42 -0.12 -5.38
CA ARG A 53 4.83 -0.26 -5.00
C ARG A 53 5.13 0.58 -3.77
N VAL A 54 5.78 -0.01 -2.77
CA VAL A 54 6.38 0.74 -1.66
C VAL A 54 7.81 1.12 -2.07
N ASP A 55 8.60 0.12 -2.48
CA ASP A 55 9.83 0.28 -3.22
C ASP A 55 9.96 -0.90 -4.19
N HIS A 56 11.11 -1.09 -4.83
CA HIS A 56 11.21 -2.17 -5.83
C HIS A 56 11.10 -3.58 -5.20
N GLY A 57 11.33 -3.71 -3.90
CA GLY A 57 11.29 -5.00 -3.19
C GLY A 57 10.09 -5.18 -2.27
N TRP A 58 9.22 -4.21 -2.14
CA TRP A 58 8.08 -4.27 -1.25
C TRP A 58 6.82 -3.78 -1.93
N ARG A 59 5.68 -4.43 -1.62
CA ARG A 59 4.37 -4.11 -2.20
C ARG A 59 3.33 -3.91 -1.13
N LEU A 60 2.37 -3.07 -1.45
CA LEU A 60 1.22 -2.70 -0.65
C LEU A 60 -0.01 -3.23 -1.35
N TYR A 61 -0.89 -3.92 -0.63
CA TYR A 61 -2.17 -4.41 -1.15
C TYR A 61 -3.32 -3.69 -0.48
N PHE A 62 -4.33 -3.32 -1.26
CA PHE A 62 -5.46 -2.56 -0.74
C PHE A 62 -6.71 -2.80 -1.58
N ARG A 63 -7.87 -2.49 -1.00
CA ARG A 63 -9.15 -2.41 -1.69
C ARG A 63 -9.58 -0.96 -1.76
N ILE A 64 -10.44 -0.65 -2.71
CA ILE A 64 -11.09 0.65 -2.79
C ILE A 64 -12.57 0.44 -2.49
N GLU A 65 -13.07 1.09 -1.44
CA GLU A 65 -14.47 1.04 -1.05
C GLU A 65 -14.96 2.48 -0.87
N GLY A 66 -15.81 2.95 -1.80
CA GLY A 66 -16.25 4.33 -1.80
C GLY A 66 -15.08 5.28 -1.86
N GLU A 67 -14.96 6.15 -0.86
CA GLU A 67 -13.87 7.11 -0.77
C GLU A 67 -12.73 6.64 0.14
N CYS A 68 -12.65 5.34 0.39
CA CYS A 68 -11.66 4.79 1.31
C CYS A 68 -10.74 3.81 0.60
N TYR A 69 -9.46 3.87 0.93
CA TYR A 69 -8.51 2.81 0.65
C TYR A 69 -8.44 1.95 1.90
N ILE A 70 -8.79 0.68 1.76
CA ILE A 70 -8.69 -0.29 2.86
C ILE A 70 -7.36 -1.01 2.68
N LEU A 71 -6.40 -0.70 3.53
CA LEU A 71 -5.04 -1.26 3.42
C LEU A 71 -5.03 -2.66 4.01
N LEU A 72 -4.71 -3.65 3.18
CA LEU A 72 -4.85 -5.06 3.52
C LEU A 72 -3.55 -5.68 4.02
N ASP A 73 -2.44 -5.39 3.34
CA ASP A 73 -1.15 -5.94 3.75
C ASP A 73 0.01 -5.17 3.09
N ILE A 74 1.19 -5.31 3.67
CA ILE A 74 2.43 -4.78 3.12
C ILE A 74 3.46 -5.90 3.27
N VAL A 75 4.05 -6.31 2.15
CA VAL A 75 4.88 -7.52 2.12
C VAL A 75 6.09 -7.33 1.22
N ALA A 76 7.14 -8.09 1.52
CA ALA A 76 8.30 -8.17 0.65
C ALA A 76 7.88 -8.90 -0.63
N HIS A 77 8.28 -8.34 -1.76
CA HIS A 77 7.96 -8.91 -3.06
C HIS A 77 9.07 -9.90 -3.45
N PRO A 78 8.75 -11.17 -3.71
CA PRO A 78 9.76 -12.14 -4.14
C PRO A 78 10.36 -11.72 -5.47
N LYS A 79 11.63 -11.91 -5.60
CA LYS A 79 12.32 -11.66 -6.87
C LYS A 79 12.13 -12.82 -7.82
#